data_c886df59bd31655a095f6184d878debc
#
_entry.id   c886df59bd31655a095f6184d878debc
#
_cell.length_a   1.000
_cell.length_b   1.000
_cell.length_c   1.000
_cell.angle_alpha   90.00
_cell.angle_beta   90.00
_cell.angle_gamma   90.00
#
_symmetry.space_group_name_H-M   'P 1'
#
loop_
_entity.id
_entity.type
_entity.pdbx_description
1 polymer ?
#
loop_
_entity_poly.entity_id
_entity_poly.type
_entity_poly.pdbx_seq_one_letter_code
_entity_poly.pdbx_strand_id
1 'polypeptide(L)'
;MYSQQLKIMKAISLSPTLQVTPFLVPHRDEYSETVGYLIEGPHKKALFIPDIDKWNRWELNLATELKKVDYAFLDATFYSAKELGNRDMSQIPHPSVLETIQTLKDLSMEERAKVIFTHFNHTNPLLDSTSEATK
;
A
#
# COMPACT_ATOMS: atom_id res chain seq x y z
N MET A 1 -5.00 21.64 -21.73
CA MET A 1 -5.00 20.50 -20.78
C MET A 1 -5.57 21.00 -19.45
N TYR A 2 -6.70 20.50 -19.04
CA TYR A 2 -7.28 20.88 -17.76
C TYR A 2 -6.64 20.00 -16.68
N SER A 3 -5.75 20.57 -15.86
CA SER A 3 -5.27 19.92 -14.65
C SER A 3 -6.37 20.04 -13.58
N GLN A 4 -7.05 18.96 -13.28
CA GLN A 4 -7.97 18.90 -12.16
C GLN A 4 -7.15 18.76 -10.88
N GLN A 5 -7.15 19.78 -10.03
CA GLN A 5 -6.47 19.69 -8.73
C GLN A 5 -7.20 18.68 -7.85
N LEU A 6 -6.49 17.63 -7.45
CA LEU A 6 -7.02 16.61 -6.56
C LEU A 6 -7.25 17.21 -5.17
N LYS A 7 -8.46 17.04 -4.64
CA LYS A 7 -8.78 17.39 -3.25
C LYS A 7 -8.82 16.11 -2.43
N ILE A 8 -8.03 16.09 -1.35
CA ILE A 8 -7.97 14.97 -0.42
C ILE A 8 -9.38 14.62 0.09
N MET A 9 -9.66 13.32 0.18
CA MET A 9 -10.95 12.71 0.59
C MET A 9 -12.16 13.14 -0.26
N LYS A 10 -11.93 13.74 -1.44
CA LYS A 10 -13.00 14.05 -2.38
C LYS A 10 -12.98 13.09 -3.55
N ALA A 11 -14.03 12.31 -3.71
CA ALA A 11 -14.21 11.42 -4.84
C ALA A 11 -14.24 12.18 -6.17
N ILE A 12 -13.54 11.65 -7.16
CA ILE A 12 -13.49 12.15 -8.52
C ILE A 12 -14.05 11.07 -9.42
N SER A 13 -15.08 11.42 -10.19
CA SER A 13 -15.64 10.52 -11.20
C SER A 13 -14.78 10.58 -12.45
N LEU A 14 -14.17 9.45 -12.82
CA LEU A 14 -13.42 9.29 -14.07
C LEU A 14 -14.31 8.80 -15.21
N SER A 15 -15.40 8.10 -14.87
CA SER A 15 -16.45 7.67 -15.77
C SER A 15 -17.76 7.51 -14.98
N PRO A 16 -18.90 7.21 -15.62
CA PRO A 16 -20.15 6.93 -14.91
C PRO A 16 -20.08 5.78 -13.89
N THR A 17 -19.10 4.88 -14.05
CA THR A 17 -18.94 3.66 -13.23
C THR A 17 -17.63 3.57 -12.49
N LEU A 18 -16.77 4.60 -12.57
CA LEU A 18 -15.44 4.59 -11.94
C LEU A 18 -15.21 5.88 -11.16
N GLN A 19 -14.97 5.73 -9.86
CA GLN A 19 -14.60 6.81 -8.96
C GLN A 19 -13.25 6.55 -8.31
N VAL A 20 -12.51 7.62 -8.04
CA VAL A 20 -11.24 7.57 -7.34
C VAL A 20 -11.23 8.61 -6.24
N THR A 21 -10.90 8.20 -5.02
CA THR A 21 -10.79 9.08 -3.86
C THR A 21 -9.35 9.09 -3.36
N PRO A 22 -8.60 10.19 -3.47
CA PRO A 22 -7.28 10.32 -2.89
C PRO A 22 -7.37 10.52 -1.38
N PHE A 23 -6.44 9.91 -0.64
CA PHE A 23 -6.27 10.12 0.80
C PHE A 23 -4.79 10.24 1.15
N LEU A 24 -4.48 10.99 2.21
CA LEU A 24 -3.10 11.15 2.66
C LEU A 24 -2.57 9.86 3.26
N VAL A 25 -1.31 9.58 2.95
CA VAL A 25 -0.49 8.56 3.63
C VAL A 25 0.80 9.20 4.13
N PRO A 26 1.35 8.77 5.28
CA PRO A 26 2.62 9.29 5.76
C PRO A 26 3.75 8.86 4.81
N HIS A 27 4.61 9.80 4.47
CA HIS A 27 5.86 9.57 3.74
C HIS A 27 6.78 10.78 3.93
N ARG A 28 7.88 10.83 3.18
CA ARG A 28 8.78 12.00 3.15
C ARG A 28 8.16 13.12 2.32
N ASP A 29 7.46 14.03 2.99
CA ASP A 29 6.71 15.12 2.35
C ASP A 29 7.57 16.39 2.16
N GLU A 30 8.78 16.23 1.63
CA GLU A 30 9.73 17.35 1.49
C GLU A 30 9.28 18.38 0.45
N TYR A 31 8.57 17.94 -0.59
CA TYR A 31 8.13 18.79 -1.70
C TYR A 31 6.63 18.70 -1.99
N SER A 32 6.02 17.58 -1.68
CA SER A 32 4.59 17.34 -1.91
C SER A 32 4.09 16.25 -0.98
N GLU A 33 2.80 16.26 -0.72
CA GLU A 33 2.10 15.21 0.00
C GLU A 33 2.12 13.89 -0.79
N THR A 34 2.18 12.78 -0.08
CA THR A 34 2.02 11.44 -0.65
C THR A 34 0.60 10.95 -0.43
N VAL A 35 0.00 10.36 -1.44
CA VAL A 35 -1.39 9.91 -1.40
C VAL A 35 -1.53 8.45 -1.80
N GLY A 36 -2.46 7.77 -1.15
CA GLY A 36 -3.06 6.54 -1.63
C GLY A 36 -4.40 6.84 -2.30
N TYR A 37 -5.00 5.83 -2.91
CA TYR A 37 -6.27 5.95 -3.62
C TYR A 37 -7.22 4.83 -3.24
N LEU A 38 -8.47 5.20 -2.97
CA LEU A 38 -9.60 4.27 -3.03
C LEU A 38 -10.18 4.34 -4.45
N ILE A 39 -10.20 3.21 -5.13
CA ILE A 39 -10.70 3.05 -6.49
C ILE A 39 -11.97 2.24 -6.42
N GLU A 40 -13.08 2.81 -6.87
CA GLU A 40 -14.40 2.21 -6.81
C GLU A 40 -14.96 2.02 -8.21
N GLY A 41 -14.98 0.76 -8.64
CA GLY A 41 -15.63 0.33 -9.87
C GLY A 41 -17.11 -0.06 -9.65
N PRO A 42 -17.81 -0.54 -10.69
CA PRO A 42 -19.23 -0.88 -10.57
C PRO A 42 -19.49 -2.09 -9.67
N HIS A 43 -18.52 -2.97 -9.46
CA HIS A 43 -18.70 -4.22 -8.71
C HIS A 43 -17.58 -4.48 -7.70
N LYS A 44 -16.46 -3.79 -7.79
CA LYS A 44 -15.25 -4.03 -7.00
C LYS A 44 -14.62 -2.73 -6.54
N LYS A 45 -13.99 -2.81 -5.37
CA LYS A 45 -13.22 -1.71 -4.80
C LYS A 45 -11.78 -2.15 -4.58
N ALA A 46 -10.86 -1.25 -4.85
CA ALA A 46 -9.44 -1.47 -4.62
C ALA A 46 -8.83 -0.34 -3.80
N LEU A 47 -7.97 -0.71 -2.87
CA LEU A 47 -7.08 0.20 -2.17
C LEU A 47 -5.74 0.20 -2.90
N PHE A 48 -5.18 1.36 -3.18
CA PHE A 48 -3.89 1.49 -3.85
C PHE A 48 -2.95 2.37 -3.03
N ILE A 49 -2.01 1.75 -2.34
CA ILE A 49 -0.99 2.40 -1.49
C ILE A 49 0.37 1.85 -1.86
N PRO A 50 0.94 2.25 -3.01
CA PRO A 50 2.22 1.71 -3.49
C PRO A 50 3.42 2.28 -2.75
N ASP A 51 3.26 3.38 -2.04
CA ASP A 51 4.33 4.09 -1.36
C ASP A 51 3.80 4.71 -0.07
N ILE A 52 4.35 4.32 1.06
CA ILE A 52 3.94 4.77 2.40
C ILE A 52 5.11 4.59 3.38
N ASP A 53 5.18 5.40 4.41
CA ASP A 53 6.03 5.17 5.59
C ASP A 53 5.46 3.99 6.43
N LYS A 54 5.72 3.91 7.69
CA LYS A 54 5.24 2.81 8.54
C LYS A 54 3.72 2.84 8.74
N TRP A 55 3.08 1.67 8.72
CA TRP A 55 1.64 1.54 8.94
C TRP A 55 1.14 2.17 10.24
N ASN A 56 1.95 2.14 11.30
CA ASN A 56 1.60 2.73 12.59
C ASN A 56 1.66 4.27 12.60
N ARG A 57 2.18 4.89 11.55
CA ARG A 57 2.17 6.36 11.37
C ARG A 57 0.99 6.84 10.55
N TRP A 58 0.26 5.92 9.92
CA TRP A 58 -0.93 6.26 9.17
C TRP A 58 -2.11 6.49 10.14
N GLU A 59 -2.89 7.54 9.91
CA GLU A 59 -4.06 7.87 10.75
C GLU A 59 -5.16 6.81 10.67
N LEU A 60 -5.23 6.07 9.56
CA LEU A 60 -6.16 4.96 9.38
C LEU A 60 -5.49 3.63 9.74
N ASN A 61 -6.30 2.61 9.96
CA ASN A 61 -5.83 1.27 10.28
C ASN A 61 -5.93 0.36 9.05
N LEU A 62 -4.80 -0.19 8.59
CA LEU A 62 -4.74 -1.02 7.40
C LEU A 62 -5.71 -2.22 7.47
N ALA A 63 -5.77 -2.93 8.59
CA ALA A 63 -6.64 -4.09 8.75
C ALA A 63 -8.13 -3.70 8.66
N THR A 64 -8.48 -2.51 9.15
CA THR A 64 -9.85 -1.97 9.05
C THR A 64 -10.17 -1.58 7.61
N GLU A 65 -9.25 -0.91 6.93
CA GLU A 65 -9.46 -0.48 5.54
C GLU A 65 -9.51 -1.66 4.56
N LEU A 66 -8.70 -2.71 4.80
CA LEU A 66 -8.70 -3.92 3.98
C LEU A 66 -10.07 -4.62 3.95
N LYS A 67 -10.81 -4.61 5.06
CA LYS A 67 -12.17 -5.20 5.13
C LYS A 67 -13.19 -4.51 4.25
N LYS A 68 -12.94 -3.26 3.86
CA LYS A 68 -13.89 -2.43 3.07
C LYS A 68 -13.71 -2.60 1.56
N VAL A 69 -12.68 -3.31 1.11
CA VAL A 69 -12.30 -3.43 -0.30
C VAL A 69 -12.20 -4.90 -0.73
N ASP A 70 -12.14 -5.12 -2.02
CA ASP A 70 -11.94 -6.46 -2.63
C ASP A 70 -10.47 -6.74 -2.91
N TYR A 71 -9.67 -5.71 -3.17
CA TYR A 71 -8.23 -5.79 -3.46
C TYR A 71 -7.48 -4.68 -2.75
N ALA A 72 -6.25 -4.94 -2.35
CA ALA A 72 -5.35 -3.93 -1.80
C ALA A 72 -3.95 -4.08 -2.41
N PHE A 73 -3.55 -3.11 -3.20
CA PHE A 73 -2.20 -3.01 -3.75
C PHE A 73 -1.34 -2.22 -2.76
N LEU A 74 -0.40 -2.89 -2.12
CA LEU A 74 0.36 -2.35 -1.00
C LEU A 74 1.85 -2.27 -1.30
N ASP A 75 2.49 -1.30 -0.66
CA ASP A 75 3.94 -1.09 -0.70
C ASP A 75 4.69 -2.37 -0.30
N ALA A 76 5.58 -2.80 -1.15
CA ALA A 76 6.49 -3.91 -0.94
C ALA A 76 7.92 -3.56 -1.39
N THR A 77 8.32 -2.31 -1.23
CA THR A 77 9.64 -1.83 -1.64
C THR A 77 10.73 -2.75 -1.11
N PHE A 78 10.67 -3.14 0.16
CA PHE A 78 11.62 -4.05 0.78
C PHE A 78 10.92 -5.25 1.42
N TYR A 79 11.54 -6.43 1.30
CA TYR A 79 11.02 -7.64 1.94
C TYR A 79 11.29 -7.66 3.45
N SER A 80 12.55 -7.40 3.85
CA SER A 80 12.98 -7.42 5.24
C SER A 80 14.26 -6.59 5.46
N ALA A 81 14.65 -6.43 6.73
CA ALA A 81 15.89 -5.78 7.12
C ALA A 81 17.15 -6.43 6.51
N LYS A 82 17.13 -7.73 6.27
CA LYS A 82 18.27 -8.46 5.69
C LYS A 82 18.65 -7.97 4.30
N GLU A 83 17.67 -7.56 3.51
CA GLU A 83 17.86 -7.00 2.17
C GLU A 83 18.71 -5.73 2.19
N LEU A 84 18.66 -4.99 3.28
CA LEU A 84 19.35 -3.71 3.46
C LEU A 84 20.62 -3.80 4.32
N GLY A 85 21.19 -5.01 4.46
CA GLY A 85 22.40 -5.21 5.26
C GLY A 85 22.18 -4.98 6.76
N ASN A 86 21.03 -5.39 7.27
CA ASN A 86 20.60 -5.22 8.68
C ASN A 86 20.53 -3.75 9.14
N ARG A 87 20.22 -2.81 8.26
CA ARG A 87 19.91 -1.44 8.65
C ARG A 87 18.71 -1.41 9.60
N ASP A 88 18.68 -0.41 10.46
CA ASP A 88 17.54 -0.14 11.32
C ASP A 88 16.31 0.18 10.46
N MET A 89 15.37 -0.75 10.39
CA MET A 89 14.13 -0.60 9.60
C MET A 89 13.25 0.53 10.12
N SER A 90 13.40 0.98 11.36
CA SER A 90 12.63 2.12 11.88
C SER A 90 12.96 3.43 11.13
N GLN A 91 14.14 3.49 10.51
CA GLN A 91 14.62 4.66 9.74
C GLN A 91 14.33 4.57 8.24
N ILE A 92 13.86 3.41 7.77
CA ILE A 92 13.48 3.22 6.38
C ILE A 92 12.03 3.68 6.22
N PRO A 93 11.74 4.64 5.32
CA PRO A 93 10.41 5.21 5.16
C PRO A 93 9.50 4.33 4.29
N HIS A 94 9.52 3.02 4.53
CA HIS A 94 8.66 2.01 3.96
C HIS A 94 8.43 0.90 4.97
N PRO A 95 7.21 0.31 5.04
CA PRO A 95 7.04 -0.94 5.75
C PRO A 95 7.72 -2.04 4.94
N SER A 96 8.35 -3.00 5.60
CA SER A 96 8.75 -4.22 4.90
C SER A 96 7.53 -5.11 4.65
N VAL A 97 7.66 -6.05 3.71
CA VAL A 97 6.62 -7.08 3.47
C VAL A 97 6.33 -7.84 4.76
N LEU A 98 7.36 -8.20 5.53
CA LEU A 98 7.19 -8.91 6.80
C LEU A 98 6.46 -8.07 7.85
N GLU A 99 6.69 -6.75 7.91
CA GLU A 99 5.92 -5.84 8.78
C GLU A 99 4.45 -5.79 8.37
N THR A 100 4.16 -5.75 7.07
CA THR A 100 2.79 -5.78 6.55
C THR A 100 2.09 -7.09 6.88
N ILE A 101 2.75 -8.24 6.68
CA ILE A 101 2.23 -9.55 7.05
C ILE A 101 1.93 -9.61 8.55
N GLN A 102 2.84 -9.11 9.39
CA GLN A 102 2.65 -9.06 10.84
C GLN A 102 1.47 -8.17 11.25
N THR A 103 1.29 -7.03 10.58
CA THR A 103 0.16 -6.11 10.82
C THR A 103 -1.19 -6.78 10.53
N LEU A 104 -1.23 -7.67 9.54
CA LEU A 104 -2.44 -8.34 9.08
C LEU A 104 -2.63 -9.77 9.63
N LYS A 105 -1.75 -10.23 10.53
CA LYS A 105 -1.72 -11.63 10.99
C LYS A 105 -3.03 -12.15 11.59
N ASP A 106 -3.78 -11.26 12.26
CA ASP A 106 -5.02 -11.62 12.97
C ASP A 106 -6.26 -11.61 12.06
N LEU A 107 -6.10 -11.23 10.78
CA LEU A 107 -7.16 -11.32 9.80
C LEU A 107 -7.31 -12.75 9.26
N SER A 108 -8.52 -13.07 8.80
CA SER A 108 -8.78 -14.35 8.11
C SER A 108 -7.92 -14.52 6.86
N MET A 109 -7.76 -15.77 6.40
CA MET A 109 -7.08 -16.05 5.13
C MET A 109 -7.75 -15.33 3.95
N GLU A 110 -9.08 -15.28 3.94
CA GLU A 110 -9.85 -14.59 2.91
C GLU A 110 -9.51 -13.09 2.85
N GLU A 111 -9.46 -12.43 4.01
CA GLU A 111 -9.07 -11.01 4.06
C GLU A 111 -7.63 -10.80 3.61
N ARG A 112 -6.70 -11.63 4.07
CA ARG A 112 -5.29 -11.52 3.69
C ARG A 112 -5.05 -11.80 2.19
N ALA A 113 -5.86 -12.66 1.57
CA ALA A 113 -5.78 -12.97 0.15
C ALA A 113 -6.13 -11.78 -0.77
N LYS A 114 -6.71 -10.72 -0.23
CA LYS A 114 -6.97 -9.46 -0.99
C LYS A 114 -5.70 -8.66 -1.25
N VAL A 115 -4.61 -8.92 -0.51
CA VAL A 115 -3.36 -8.16 -0.61
C VAL A 115 -2.56 -8.57 -1.83
N ILE A 116 -2.17 -7.57 -2.60
CA ILE A 116 -1.28 -7.69 -3.76
C ILE A 116 -0.11 -6.76 -3.51
N PHE A 117 1.08 -7.32 -3.37
CA PHE A 117 2.29 -6.54 -3.19
C PHE A 117 2.76 -5.91 -4.49
N THR A 118 3.21 -4.66 -4.41
CA THR A 118 3.68 -3.88 -5.57
C THR A 118 4.83 -2.95 -5.18
N HIS A 119 5.39 -2.19 -6.14
CA HIS A 119 6.43 -1.19 -5.88
C HIS A 119 7.75 -1.79 -5.36
N PHE A 120 8.16 -2.92 -5.91
CA PHE A 120 9.36 -3.65 -5.48
C PHE A 120 10.65 -2.91 -5.80
N ASN A 121 11.57 -2.81 -4.83
CA ASN A 121 12.96 -2.49 -5.13
C ASN A 121 13.62 -3.67 -5.87
N HIS A 122 14.59 -3.38 -6.72
CA HIS A 122 15.28 -4.40 -7.52
C HIS A 122 16.00 -5.48 -6.69
N THR A 123 16.29 -5.21 -5.42
CA THR A 123 16.90 -6.17 -4.49
C THR A 123 15.88 -7.07 -3.77
N ASN A 124 14.57 -6.82 -3.97
CA ASN A 124 13.53 -7.54 -3.24
C ASN A 124 13.47 -9.01 -3.67
N PRO A 125 13.65 -9.97 -2.73
CA PRO A 125 13.67 -11.40 -3.06
C PRO A 125 12.33 -11.93 -3.60
N LEU A 126 11.22 -11.21 -3.46
CA LEU A 126 9.94 -11.58 -4.08
C LEU A 126 9.96 -11.50 -5.62
N LEU A 127 10.96 -10.84 -6.20
CA LEU A 127 11.18 -10.81 -7.65
C LEU A 127 11.83 -12.10 -8.18
N ASP A 128 12.39 -12.92 -7.29
CA ASP A 128 12.97 -14.23 -7.62
C ASP A 128 11.99 -15.35 -7.23
N SER A 129 11.37 -15.99 -8.21
CA SER A 129 10.42 -17.08 -7.99
C SER A 129 11.03 -18.32 -7.30
N THR A 130 12.36 -18.41 -7.24
CA THR A 130 13.08 -19.50 -6.56
C THR A 130 13.46 -19.16 -5.12
N SER A 131 13.27 -17.94 -4.69
CA SER A 131 13.63 -17.49 -3.34
C SER A 131 12.72 -18.12 -2.27
N GLU A 132 13.22 -18.21 -1.04
CA GLU A 132 12.41 -18.65 0.10
C GLU A 132 11.26 -17.68 0.43
N ALA A 133 11.41 -16.41 0.03
CA ALA A 133 10.38 -15.37 0.25
C ALA A 133 9.11 -15.60 -0.58
N THR A 134 9.20 -16.33 -1.70
CA THR A 134 8.08 -16.61 -2.61
C THR A 134 7.37 -17.95 -2.34
N LYS A 135 7.88 -18.75 -1.41
CA LYS A 135 7.29 -20.01 -0.95
C LYS A 135 6.31 -19.76 0.20
#